data_5162b42bed7291da2d5a3133ffea6c41
#
_entry.id   5162b42bed7291da2d5a3133ffea6c41
#
_cell.length_a   1.000
_cell.length_b   1.000
_cell.length_c   1.000
_cell.angle_alpha   90.00
_cell.angle_beta   90.00
_cell.angle_gamma   90.00
#
_symmetry.space_group_name_H-M   'P 1'
#
loop_
_entity.id
_entity.type
_entity.pdbx_description
1 polymer ?
#
loop_
_entity_poly.entity_id
_entity_poly.type
_entity_poly.pdbx_seq_one_letter_code
_entity_poly.pdbx_strand_id
1 'polypeptide(L)'
;MYNLTMQRYISHQLSATIIYESFSFSQIVVSLPSMNQTPKIAVIHPNSLCCLAMRTILADIAPFMGVTRDVEIAIYNSAEELHEDNPHSTILYFISREVLMQDLQFFSPLARRCIVLTEGPQEGVPEGFRSVDIRCPERELIKSFLTIHNAAHLAHGIAPHSSAEQESLLSQREKDVLSLIVKGYINKEIADRLNISTPTVIFHRRNISEKIGSKSVGRLTIYAVMNGIVDVREL
;
A
#
# COMPACT_ATOMS: atom_id res chain seq x y z
N MET A 1 24.96 9.31 33.85
CA MET A 1 23.52 9.03 33.98
C MET A 1 22.81 8.70 32.67
N TYR A 2 23.44 8.93 31.53
CA TYR A 2 22.87 8.66 30.18
C TYR A 2 22.89 7.17 29.75
N ASN A 3 23.73 6.32 30.37
CA ASN A 3 23.96 4.94 29.89
C ASN A 3 22.89 3.93 30.33
N LEU A 4 22.18 4.17 31.42
CA LEU A 4 21.12 3.28 31.95
C LEU A 4 19.79 3.44 31.19
N THR A 5 19.52 4.63 30.67
CA THR A 5 18.30 4.91 29.90
C THR A 5 18.39 4.29 28.51
N MET A 6 19.56 4.33 27.87
CA MET A 6 19.81 3.69 26.57
C MET A 6 19.80 2.16 26.64
N GLN A 7 20.32 1.55 27.69
CA GLN A 7 20.26 0.09 27.87
C GLN A 7 18.83 -0.41 28.10
N ARG A 8 18.00 0.34 28.82
CA ARG A 8 16.57 0.02 28.95
C ARG A 8 15.81 0.19 27.63
N TYR A 9 16.17 1.20 26.85
CA TYR A 9 15.59 1.44 25.52
C TYR A 9 15.90 0.29 24.55
N ILE A 10 17.18 -0.16 24.51
CA ILE A 10 17.61 -1.27 23.65
C ILE A 10 17.00 -2.62 24.10
N SER A 11 16.91 -2.90 25.39
CA SER A 11 16.33 -4.16 25.87
C SER A 11 14.81 -4.24 25.65
N HIS A 12 14.10 -3.11 25.69
CA HIS A 12 12.68 -3.06 25.35
C HIS A 12 12.42 -3.21 23.84
N GLN A 13 13.31 -2.68 23.00
CA GLN A 13 13.29 -2.85 21.56
C GLN A 13 13.56 -4.32 21.14
N LEU A 14 14.53 -4.98 21.77
CA LEU A 14 14.84 -6.38 21.48
C LEU A 14 13.72 -7.35 21.85
N SER A 15 12.99 -7.10 22.92
CA SER A 15 11.82 -7.91 23.32
C SER A 15 10.64 -7.73 22.35
N ALA A 16 10.44 -6.54 21.83
CA ALA A 16 9.42 -6.27 20.82
C ALA A 16 9.79 -6.88 19.44
N THR A 17 11.07 -6.82 19.06
CA THR A 17 11.56 -7.29 17.75
C THR A 17 11.46 -8.83 17.61
N ILE A 18 11.68 -9.59 18.69
CA ILE A 18 11.62 -11.07 18.67
C ILE A 18 10.17 -11.58 18.47
N ILE A 19 9.16 -10.81 18.88
CA ILE A 19 7.75 -11.19 18.75
C ILE A 19 7.20 -10.93 17.33
N TYR A 20 7.87 -10.06 16.54
CA TYR A 20 7.38 -9.60 15.23
C TYR A 20 7.88 -10.41 14.01
N GLU A 21 8.72 -11.41 14.19
CA GLU A 21 9.30 -12.17 13.04
C GLU A 21 8.29 -13.05 12.29
N SER A 22 7.04 -13.18 12.76
CA SER A 22 6.06 -14.15 12.19
C SER A 22 4.69 -13.59 11.83
N PHE A 23 4.45 -12.27 11.83
CA PHE A 23 3.08 -11.74 11.66
C PHE A 23 2.83 -11.01 10.33
N SER A 24 1.66 -11.29 9.73
CA SER A 24 1.14 -10.57 8.55
C SER A 24 0.76 -9.13 8.90
N PHE A 25 0.60 -8.25 7.90
CA PHE A 25 0.19 -6.86 8.11
C PHE A 25 -1.12 -6.76 8.92
N SER A 26 -2.08 -7.65 8.67
CA SER A 26 -3.32 -7.76 9.44
C SER A 26 -3.10 -8.23 10.88
N GLN A 27 -2.10 -9.10 11.12
CA GLN A 27 -1.73 -9.56 12.46
C GLN A 27 -0.87 -8.56 13.23
N ILE A 28 -0.07 -7.73 12.54
CA ILE A 28 0.64 -6.61 13.19
C ILE A 28 -0.36 -5.67 13.86
N VAL A 29 -1.48 -5.38 13.18
CA VAL A 29 -2.54 -4.53 13.74
C VAL A 29 -3.30 -5.21 14.89
N VAL A 30 -3.43 -6.54 14.86
CA VAL A 30 -4.13 -7.33 15.91
C VAL A 30 -3.25 -7.62 17.11
N SER A 31 -1.91 -7.68 16.93
CA SER A 31 -0.95 -8.06 17.97
C SER A 31 -0.28 -6.89 18.72
N LEU A 32 -0.67 -5.64 18.40
CA LEU A 32 -0.26 -4.51 19.19
C LEU A 32 -0.87 -4.63 20.60
N PRO A 33 -0.06 -4.63 21.67
CA PRO A 33 -0.61 -4.58 23.01
C PRO A 33 -1.51 -3.37 23.12
N SER A 34 -2.57 -3.49 23.91
CA SER A 34 -3.66 -2.53 24.14
C SER A 34 -3.16 -1.12 24.48
N MET A 35 -2.63 -0.42 23.51
CA MET A 35 -2.48 1.03 23.55
C MET A 35 -3.67 1.63 22.79
N ASN A 36 -4.32 2.59 23.39
CA ASN A 36 -5.42 3.39 22.85
C ASN A 36 -4.98 4.30 21.68
N GLN A 37 -3.99 3.86 20.87
CA GLN A 37 -3.46 4.63 19.76
C GLN A 37 -3.84 3.98 18.45
N THR A 38 -4.38 4.77 17.54
CA THR A 38 -4.62 4.36 16.15
C THR A 38 -3.29 4.01 15.47
N PRO A 39 -3.20 2.89 14.75
CA PRO A 39 -2.00 2.55 13.99
C PRO A 39 -1.76 3.60 12.91
N LYS A 40 -0.48 3.99 12.72
CA LYS A 40 -0.08 5.01 11.75
C LYS A 40 0.65 4.40 10.56
N ILE A 41 0.40 4.94 9.38
CA ILE A 41 1.27 4.82 8.20
C ILE A 41 1.96 6.18 8.05
N ALA A 42 3.29 6.19 8.12
CA ALA A 42 4.08 7.40 7.98
C ALA A 42 4.55 7.56 6.53
N VAL A 43 4.38 8.76 5.99
CA VAL A 43 4.99 9.19 4.72
C VAL A 43 5.98 10.30 5.03
N ILE A 44 7.27 10.06 4.78
CA ILE A 44 8.35 10.99 5.09
C ILE A 44 9.03 11.41 3.78
N HIS A 45 8.71 12.60 3.30
CA HIS A 45 9.22 13.08 2.02
C HIS A 45 9.31 14.61 1.99
N PRO A 46 10.44 15.21 1.55
CA PRO A 46 10.59 16.68 1.49
C PRO A 46 9.70 17.34 0.43
N ASN A 47 9.20 16.58 -0.55
CA ASN A 47 8.32 17.10 -1.59
C ASN A 47 6.85 16.98 -1.20
N SER A 48 6.19 18.12 -0.96
CA SER A 48 4.78 18.18 -0.55
C SER A 48 3.81 17.60 -1.58
N LEU A 49 4.11 17.66 -2.89
CA LEU A 49 3.27 17.04 -3.91
C LEU A 49 3.33 15.52 -3.83
N CYS A 50 4.50 14.95 -3.56
CA CYS A 50 4.65 13.52 -3.31
C CYS A 50 3.84 13.11 -2.08
N CYS A 51 3.93 13.87 -0.99
CA CYS A 51 3.16 13.63 0.22
C CYS A 51 1.64 13.65 -0.04
N LEU A 52 1.16 14.63 -0.79
CA LEU A 52 -0.26 14.74 -1.14
C LEU A 52 -0.73 13.56 -1.99
N ALA A 53 0.06 13.17 -3.02
CA ALA A 53 -0.24 12.03 -3.87
C ALA A 53 -0.25 10.72 -3.06
N MET A 54 0.75 10.50 -2.21
CA MET A 54 0.85 9.33 -1.35
C MET A 54 -0.32 9.23 -0.38
N ARG A 55 -0.75 10.34 0.24
CA ARG A 55 -1.95 10.36 1.08
C ARG A 55 -3.17 9.88 0.33
N THR A 56 -3.37 10.35 -0.91
CA THR A 56 -4.52 9.96 -1.74
C THR A 56 -4.46 8.48 -2.10
N ILE A 57 -3.32 7.99 -2.58
CA ILE A 57 -3.11 6.59 -2.95
C ILE A 57 -3.34 5.66 -1.74
N LEU A 58 -2.74 6.00 -0.60
CA LEU A 58 -2.87 5.20 0.61
C LEU A 58 -4.29 5.20 1.16
N ALA A 59 -5.01 6.32 1.11
CA ALA A 59 -6.42 6.38 1.49
C ALA A 59 -7.30 5.50 0.58
N ASP A 60 -6.97 5.40 -0.71
CA ASP A 60 -7.68 4.54 -1.66
C ASP A 60 -7.38 3.04 -1.44
N ILE A 61 -6.18 2.70 -0.99
CA ILE A 61 -5.75 1.30 -0.75
C ILE A 61 -6.14 0.83 0.65
N ALA A 62 -6.11 1.69 1.66
CA ALA A 62 -6.31 1.34 3.07
C ALA A 62 -7.57 0.49 3.35
N PRO A 63 -8.75 0.74 2.75
CA PRO A 63 -9.94 -0.08 2.97
C PRO A 63 -9.75 -1.56 2.59
N PHE A 64 -8.83 -1.83 1.65
CA PHE A 64 -8.57 -3.17 1.14
C PHE A 64 -7.38 -3.87 1.83
N MET A 65 -6.61 -3.15 2.63
CA MET A 65 -5.43 -3.71 3.32
C MET A 65 -5.79 -4.63 4.49
N GLY A 66 -7.07 -4.96 4.68
CA GLY A 66 -7.53 -5.82 5.78
C GLY A 66 -7.29 -5.20 7.17
N VAL A 67 -7.05 -3.91 7.21
CA VAL A 67 -6.89 -3.17 8.45
C VAL A 67 -8.29 -2.90 9.00
N THR A 68 -8.70 -3.67 9.99
CA THR A 68 -10.03 -3.59 10.62
C THR A 68 -10.23 -2.37 11.51
N ARG A 69 -9.19 -1.54 11.66
CA ARG A 69 -9.21 -0.29 12.47
C ARG A 69 -8.89 0.90 11.58
N ASP A 70 -9.37 2.05 11.99
CA ASP A 70 -8.97 3.32 11.38
C ASP A 70 -7.44 3.44 11.42
N VAL A 71 -6.82 3.63 10.25
CA VAL A 71 -5.38 3.86 10.11
C VAL A 71 -5.17 5.33 9.84
N GLU A 72 -4.34 5.95 10.64
CA GLU A 72 -3.91 7.33 10.43
C GLU A 72 -2.80 7.38 9.38
N ILE A 73 -2.93 8.23 8.36
CA ILE A 73 -1.86 8.53 7.40
C ILE A 73 -1.20 9.82 7.86
N ALA A 74 -0.05 9.69 8.52
CA ALA A 74 0.75 10.81 9.01
C ALA A 74 1.78 11.22 7.97
N ILE A 75 1.94 12.53 7.77
CA ILE A 75 2.86 13.11 6.79
C ILE A 75 3.92 13.89 7.53
N TYR A 76 5.18 13.66 7.17
CA TYR A 76 6.34 14.36 7.70
C TYR A 76 7.22 14.84 6.54
N ASN A 77 7.83 16.00 6.67
CA ASN A 77 8.74 16.54 5.66
C ASN A 77 10.20 16.15 5.93
N SER A 78 10.50 15.70 7.14
CA SER A 78 11.86 15.29 7.54
C SER A 78 11.81 14.17 8.60
N ALA A 79 12.98 13.59 8.90
CA ALA A 79 13.12 12.59 9.97
C ALA A 79 12.94 13.23 11.36
N GLU A 80 13.34 14.50 11.53
CA GLU A 80 13.20 15.23 12.78
C GLU A 80 11.72 15.35 13.17
N GLU A 81 10.84 15.74 12.23
CA GLU A 81 9.39 15.81 12.49
C GLU A 81 8.80 14.46 12.90
N LEU A 82 9.29 13.37 12.30
CA LEU A 82 8.88 12.00 12.70
C LEU A 82 9.31 11.69 14.14
N HIS A 83 10.52 12.11 14.55
CA HIS A 83 11.03 11.86 15.89
C HIS A 83 10.32 12.67 16.98
N GLU A 84 9.82 13.87 16.66
CA GLU A 84 9.01 14.69 17.55
C GLU A 84 7.63 14.09 17.80
N ASP A 85 7.07 13.40 16.82
CA ASP A 85 5.85 12.61 16.97
C ASP A 85 6.21 11.18 17.44
N ASN A 86 5.30 10.52 18.13
CA ASN A 86 5.56 9.19 18.68
C ASN A 86 5.69 8.12 17.57
N PRO A 87 6.91 7.68 17.20
CA PRO A 87 7.12 6.74 16.12
C PRO A 87 6.65 5.30 16.46
N HIS A 88 6.36 5.01 17.72
CA HIS A 88 6.04 3.66 18.20
C HIS A 88 4.71 3.11 17.67
N SER A 89 3.77 3.98 17.29
CA SER A 89 2.48 3.59 16.69
C SER A 89 2.56 3.36 15.17
N THR A 90 3.71 3.67 14.54
CA THR A 90 3.87 3.56 13.07
C THR A 90 4.11 2.11 12.67
N ILE A 91 3.23 1.58 11.83
CA ILE A 91 3.27 0.20 11.35
C ILE A 91 3.98 0.07 10.00
N LEU A 92 4.00 1.12 9.19
CA LEU A 92 4.62 1.15 7.87
C LEU A 92 5.16 2.56 7.57
N TYR A 93 6.33 2.61 6.95
CA TYR A 93 7.02 3.85 6.57
C TYR A 93 7.19 3.91 5.06
N PHE A 94 6.69 4.96 4.43
CA PHE A 94 7.03 5.37 3.07
C PHE A 94 8.02 6.52 3.18
N ILE A 95 9.26 6.32 2.77
CA ILE A 95 10.35 7.23 3.05
C ILE A 95 11.12 7.58 1.78
N SER A 96 11.46 8.85 1.57
CA SER A 96 12.37 9.22 0.49
C SER A 96 13.77 8.64 0.73
N ARG A 97 14.49 8.32 -0.35
CA ARG A 97 15.87 7.85 -0.23
C ARG A 97 16.75 8.83 0.53
N GLU A 98 16.55 10.14 0.34
CA GLU A 98 17.34 11.19 0.99
C GLU A 98 17.16 11.15 2.49
N VAL A 99 15.93 11.10 2.99
CA VAL A 99 15.62 11.01 4.41
C VAL A 99 16.11 9.69 5.01
N LEU A 100 15.97 8.57 4.28
CA LEU A 100 16.54 7.29 4.71
C LEU A 100 18.04 7.38 4.94
N MET A 101 18.79 8.01 4.01
CA MET A 101 20.24 8.13 4.10
C MET A 101 20.70 9.10 5.19
N GLN A 102 19.89 10.08 5.55
CA GLN A 102 20.18 11.01 6.67
C GLN A 102 20.10 10.31 8.02
N ASP A 103 19.19 9.33 8.17
CA ASP A 103 18.96 8.63 9.43
C ASP A 103 18.88 7.11 9.27
N LEU A 104 19.88 6.56 8.57
CA LEU A 104 19.96 5.14 8.30
C LEU A 104 20.01 4.30 9.59
N GLN A 105 20.60 4.84 10.65
CA GLN A 105 20.70 4.15 11.94
C GLN A 105 19.32 3.86 12.56
N PHE A 106 18.38 4.80 12.45
CA PHE A 106 17.02 4.63 12.94
C PHE A 106 16.22 3.65 12.06
N PHE A 107 16.34 3.76 10.74
CA PHE A 107 15.52 2.96 9.81
C PHE A 107 16.06 1.54 9.56
N SER A 108 17.35 1.26 9.76
CA SER A 108 17.94 -0.08 9.51
C SER A 108 17.23 -1.20 10.26
N PRO A 109 16.97 -1.12 11.57
CA PRO A 109 16.22 -2.16 12.28
C PRO A 109 14.76 -2.27 11.81
N LEU A 110 14.22 -1.26 11.11
CA LEU A 110 12.86 -1.17 10.62
C LEU A 110 12.75 -1.47 9.12
N ALA A 111 13.82 -1.95 8.46
CA ALA A 111 13.91 -2.10 7.00
C ALA A 111 12.72 -2.86 6.39
N ARG A 112 12.23 -3.91 7.05
CA ARG A 112 11.06 -4.68 6.60
C ARG A 112 9.75 -3.89 6.61
N ARG A 113 9.68 -2.82 7.42
CA ARG A 113 8.52 -1.91 7.55
C ARG A 113 8.69 -0.65 6.74
N CYS A 114 9.83 -0.50 6.03
CA CYS A 114 10.14 0.64 5.19
C CYS A 114 9.95 0.31 3.71
N ILE A 115 9.35 1.25 2.99
CA ILE A 115 9.28 1.28 1.54
C ILE A 115 9.94 2.57 1.10
N VAL A 116 11.05 2.45 0.38
CA VAL A 116 11.84 3.60 -0.07
C VAL A 116 11.25 4.12 -1.37
N LEU A 117 10.86 5.38 -1.39
CA LEU A 117 10.42 6.09 -2.57
C LEU A 117 11.65 6.60 -3.33
N THR A 118 11.86 6.12 -4.56
CA THR A 118 13.01 6.47 -5.38
C THR A 118 12.58 7.26 -6.62
N GLU A 119 13.41 8.18 -7.05
CA GLU A 119 13.21 8.94 -8.30
C GLU A 119 14.05 8.34 -9.43
N GLY A 120 13.77 7.11 -9.81
CA GLY A 120 14.49 6.36 -10.84
C GLY A 120 14.97 4.99 -10.34
N PRO A 121 15.94 4.35 -11.04
CA PRO A 121 16.42 3.01 -10.72
C PRO A 121 16.87 2.86 -9.25
N GLN A 122 16.79 1.65 -8.72
CA GLN A 122 17.07 1.32 -7.30
C GLN A 122 18.53 1.60 -6.84
N GLU A 123 19.32 2.27 -7.63
CA GLU A 123 20.71 2.61 -7.30
C GLU A 123 20.77 3.44 -6.02
N GLY A 124 21.53 2.95 -5.04
CA GLY A 124 21.76 3.62 -3.77
C GLY A 124 20.69 3.35 -2.69
N VAL A 125 19.80 2.37 -2.87
CA VAL A 125 18.96 1.86 -1.77
C VAL A 125 19.75 0.77 -1.03
N PRO A 126 19.90 0.88 0.31
CA PRO A 126 20.64 -0.12 1.09
C PRO A 126 19.99 -1.50 1.01
N GLU A 127 20.81 -2.54 1.11
CA GLU A 127 20.33 -3.92 1.11
C GLU A 127 19.34 -4.18 2.26
N GLY A 128 18.29 -4.95 1.97
CA GLY A 128 17.22 -5.25 2.92
C GLY A 128 16.00 -4.31 2.87
N PHE A 129 16.13 -3.15 2.21
CA PHE A 129 15.00 -2.25 2.00
C PHE A 129 14.27 -2.56 0.70
N ARG A 130 12.93 -2.45 0.74
CA ARG A 130 12.09 -2.48 -0.47
C ARG A 130 11.98 -1.07 -1.03
N SER A 131 11.88 -0.93 -2.35
CA SER A 131 11.73 0.37 -2.98
C SER A 131 10.63 0.41 -4.04
N VAL A 132 10.16 1.62 -4.32
CA VAL A 132 9.19 1.93 -5.37
C VAL A 132 9.69 3.15 -6.12
N ASP A 133 9.82 3.04 -7.45
CA ASP A 133 10.13 4.17 -8.31
C ASP A 133 8.87 5.03 -8.53
N ILE A 134 8.89 6.27 -8.02
CA ILE A 134 7.77 7.20 -8.14
C ILE A 134 7.74 7.95 -9.48
N ARG A 135 8.75 7.77 -10.35
CA ARG A 135 8.82 8.37 -11.70
C ARG A 135 8.24 7.46 -12.78
N CYS A 136 7.87 6.24 -12.43
CA CYS A 136 7.21 5.33 -13.36
C CYS A 136 5.78 5.79 -13.69
N PRO A 137 5.18 5.32 -14.80
CA PRO A 137 3.77 5.56 -15.10
C PRO A 137 2.84 5.13 -13.96
N GLU A 138 1.70 5.83 -13.81
CA GLU A 138 0.71 5.60 -12.75
C GLU A 138 0.37 4.10 -12.56
N ARG A 139 0.18 3.39 -13.67
CA ARG A 139 -0.16 1.96 -13.65
C ARG A 139 0.93 1.10 -13.01
N GLU A 140 2.19 1.34 -13.35
CA GLU A 140 3.35 0.62 -12.79
C GLU A 140 3.54 0.97 -11.32
N LEU A 141 3.27 2.22 -10.93
CA LEU A 141 3.30 2.66 -9.55
C LEU A 141 2.28 1.88 -8.70
N ILE A 142 1.04 1.82 -9.14
CA ILE A 142 -0.03 1.08 -8.46
C ILE A 142 0.28 -0.40 -8.40
N LYS A 143 0.78 -0.99 -9.50
CA LYS A 143 1.22 -2.38 -9.55
C LYS A 143 2.31 -2.66 -8.50
N SER A 144 3.29 -1.76 -8.36
CA SER A 144 4.35 -1.88 -7.37
C SER A 144 3.81 -1.89 -5.94
N PHE A 145 2.88 -1.00 -5.60
CA PHE A 145 2.23 -0.98 -4.28
C PHE A 145 1.42 -2.25 -4.02
N LEU A 146 0.63 -2.71 -4.98
CA LEU A 146 -0.17 -3.93 -4.85
C LEU A 146 0.72 -5.18 -4.74
N THR A 147 1.85 -5.22 -5.45
CA THR A 147 2.82 -6.31 -5.38
C THR A 147 3.46 -6.39 -3.99
N ILE A 148 3.86 -5.24 -3.43
CA ILE A 148 4.42 -5.17 -2.08
C ILE A 148 3.39 -5.63 -1.04
N HIS A 149 2.12 -5.23 -1.20
CA HIS A 149 1.04 -5.66 -0.35
C HIS A 149 0.83 -7.19 -0.43
N ASN A 150 0.68 -7.75 -1.63
CA ASN A 150 0.45 -9.17 -1.84
C ASN A 150 1.64 -10.04 -1.39
N ALA A 151 2.89 -9.58 -1.58
CA ALA A 151 4.08 -10.29 -1.11
C ALA A 151 4.09 -10.43 0.42
N ALA A 152 3.58 -9.43 1.14
CA ALA A 152 3.41 -9.52 2.60
C ALA A 152 2.37 -10.59 2.99
N HIS A 153 1.28 -10.75 2.24
CA HIS A 153 0.27 -11.79 2.47
C HIS A 153 0.78 -13.20 2.12
N LEU A 154 1.47 -13.36 1.00
CA LEU A 154 2.00 -14.66 0.55
C LEU A 154 3.08 -15.21 1.48
N ALA A 155 3.93 -14.35 2.04
CA ALA A 155 4.98 -14.75 2.99
C ALA A 155 4.41 -15.37 4.28
N HIS A 156 3.10 -15.21 4.54
CA HIS A 156 2.43 -15.69 5.74
C HIS A 156 1.38 -16.79 5.49
N GLY A 157 1.32 -17.36 4.27
CA GLY A 157 0.43 -18.48 3.96
C GLY A 157 -1.07 -18.14 4.04
N ILE A 158 -1.43 -16.87 4.07
CA ILE A 158 -2.81 -16.43 3.98
C ILE A 158 -3.14 -16.37 2.50
N ALA A 159 -3.92 -17.34 2.02
CA ALA A 159 -4.51 -17.25 0.69
C ALA A 159 -5.21 -15.88 0.55
N PRO A 160 -5.13 -15.22 -0.63
CA PRO A 160 -5.90 -14.02 -0.86
C PRO A 160 -7.33 -14.35 -0.44
N HIS A 161 -7.90 -13.51 0.42
CA HIS A 161 -9.28 -13.69 0.84
C HIS A 161 -10.14 -13.74 -0.42
N SER A 162 -10.41 -14.95 -0.89
CA SER A 162 -11.63 -15.19 -1.60
C SER A 162 -12.71 -15.03 -0.53
N SER A 163 -13.17 -13.82 -0.34
CA SER A 163 -14.40 -13.55 0.40
C SER A 163 -15.50 -14.23 -0.38
N ALA A 164 -15.67 -15.53 -0.10
CA ALA A 164 -16.90 -16.21 -0.35
C ALA A 164 -17.97 -15.36 0.35
N GLU A 165 -18.95 -14.90 -0.44
CA GLU A 165 -20.21 -14.29 0.00
C GLU A 165 -20.24 -12.81 0.43
N GLN A 166 -19.31 -11.94 0.01
CA GLN A 166 -19.73 -10.55 -0.16
C GLN A 166 -20.47 -10.44 -1.50
N GLU A 167 -21.77 -10.06 -1.44
CA GLU A 167 -22.55 -9.72 -2.63
C GLU A 167 -21.74 -8.76 -3.50
N SER A 168 -21.26 -9.28 -4.61
CA SER A 168 -20.34 -8.53 -5.49
C SER A 168 -21.11 -7.32 -6.02
N LEU A 169 -20.66 -6.11 -5.70
CA LEU A 169 -21.22 -4.85 -6.20
C LEU A 169 -21.36 -4.84 -7.73
N LEU A 170 -20.48 -5.57 -8.42
CA LEU A 170 -20.44 -5.64 -9.87
C LEU A 170 -21.05 -6.95 -10.38
N SER A 171 -21.88 -6.86 -11.40
CA SER A 171 -22.34 -8.01 -12.19
C SER A 171 -21.16 -8.69 -12.89
N GLN A 172 -21.33 -9.95 -13.31
CA GLN A 172 -20.28 -10.67 -14.05
C GLN A 172 -19.83 -9.90 -15.30
N ARG A 173 -20.79 -9.29 -16.02
CA ARG A 173 -20.47 -8.50 -17.22
C ARG A 173 -19.68 -7.24 -16.91
N GLU A 174 -19.96 -6.59 -15.80
CA GLU A 174 -19.17 -5.44 -15.34
C GLU A 174 -17.77 -5.86 -14.89
N LYS A 175 -17.60 -7.04 -14.28
CA LYS A 175 -16.28 -7.61 -13.95
C LYS A 175 -15.46 -7.89 -15.21
N ASP A 176 -16.08 -8.46 -16.25
CA ASP A 176 -15.42 -8.73 -17.53
C ASP A 176 -14.93 -7.42 -18.17
N VAL A 177 -15.79 -6.40 -18.19
CA VAL A 177 -15.43 -5.06 -18.71
C VAL A 177 -14.33 -4.44 -17.85
N LEU A 178 -14.44 -4.50 -16.51
CA LEU A 178 -13.44 -3.95 -15.59
C LEU A 178 -12.08 -4.60 -15.79
N SER A 179 -12.03 -5.93 -15.95
CA SER A 179 -10.77 -6.64 -16.15
C SER A 179 -10.02 -6.15 -17.41
N LEU A 180 -10.75 -5.85 -18.47
CA LEU A 180 -10.14 -5.31 -19.69
C LEU A 180 -9.74 -3.84 -19.58
N ILE A 181 -10.52 -3.03 -18.84
CA ILE A 181 -10.14 -1.64 -18.54
C ILE A 181 -8.78 -1.58 -17.83
N VAL A 182 -8.62 -2.35 -16.76
CA VAL A 182 -7.40 -2.33 -15.95
C VAL A 182 -6.20 -2.95 -16.65
N LYS A 183 -6.44 -3.83 -17.62
CA LYS A 183 -5.42 -4.35 -18.56
C LYS A 183 -5.04 -3.33 -19.65
N GLY A 184 -5.70 -2.16 -19.71
CA GLY A 184 -5.35 -1.05 -20.59
C GLY A 184 -6.04 -1.05 -21.94
N TYR A 185 -7.06 -1.90 -22.17
CA TYR A 185 -7.79 -1.92 -23.45
C TYR A 185 -8.68 -0.69 -23.61
N ILE A 186 -8.72 -0.16 -24.82
CA ILE A 186 -9.62 0.94 -25.20
C ILE A 186 -11.05 0.41 -25.46
N ASN A 187 -12.03 1.29 -25.43
CA ASN A 187 -13.46 0.90 -25.53
C ASN A 187 -13.77 0.06 -26.78
N LYS A 188 -13.12 0.34 -27.91
CA LYS A 188 -13.32 -0.43 -29.14
C LYS A 188 -12.80 -1.86 -29.01
N GLU A 189 -11.61 -2.04 -28.46
CA GLU A 189 -11.01 -3.35 -28.24
C GLU A 189 -11.81 -4.18 -27.23
N ILE A 190 -12.35 -3.53 -26.19
CA ILE A 190 -13.24 -4.17 -25.20
C ILE A 190 -14.52 -4.65 -25.90
N ALA A 191 -15.11 -3.80 -26.75
CA ALA A 191 -16.31 -4.12 -27.51
C ALA A 191 -16.11 -5.35 -28.40
N ASP A 192 -15.00 -5.37 -29.15
CA ASP A 192 -14.62 -6.48 -30.03
C ASP A 192 -14.39 -7.78 -29.24
N ARG A 193 -13.66 -7.72 -28.12
CA ARG A 193 -13.34 -8.90 -27.28
C ARG A 193 -14.55 -9.50 -26.58
N LEU A 194 -15.51 -8.66 -26.22
CA LEU A 194 -16.71 -9.08 -25.49
C LEU A 194 -17.91 -9.27 -26.38
N ASN A 195 -17.79 -9.10 -27.72
CA ASN A 195 -18.87 -9.17 -28.70
C ASN A 195 -20.06 -8.26 -28.32
N ILE A 196 -19.80 -7.00 -27.98
CA ILE A 196 -20.81 -5.97 -27.70
C ILE A 196 -20.50 -4.67 -28.41
N SER A 197 -21.46 -3.75 -28.45
CA SER A 197 -21.24 -2.45 -29.06
C SER A 197 -20.35 -1.54 -28.19
N THR A 198 -19.59 -0.64 -28.80
CA THR A 198 -18.83 0.40 -28.07
C THR A 198 -19.71 1.24 -27.14
N PRO A 199 -20.94 1.69 -27.52
CA PRO A 199 -21.84 2.33 -26.60
C PRO A 199 -22.19 1.48 -25.36
N THR A 200 -22.33 0.16 -25.53
CA THR A 200 -22.58 -0.76 -24.41
C THR A 200 -21.39 -0.80 -23.44
N VAL A 201 -20.14 -0.78 -23.97
CA VAL A 201 -18.95 -0.68 -23.12
C VAL A 201 -18.95 0.63 -22.32
N ILE A 202 -19.27 1.74 -22.97
CA ILE A 202 -19.37 3.06 -22.29
C ILE A 202 -20.42 3.03 -21.18
N PHE A 203 -21.56 2.40 -21.42
CA PHE A 203 -22.60 2.22 -20.42
C PHE A 203 -22.11 1.41 -19.22
N HIS A 204 -21.44 0.27 -19.44
CA HIS A 204 -20.85 -0.53 -18.36
C HIS A 204 -19.78 0.25 -17.59
N ARG A 205 -18.88 0.99 -18.26
CA ARG A 205 -17.87 1.83 -17.61
C ARG A 205 -18.50 2.88 -16.68
N ARG A 206 -19.59 3.49 -17.10
CA ARG A 206 -20.33 4.44 -16.26
C ARG A 206 -20.88 3.75 -15.02
N ASN A 207 -21.57 2.62 -15.18
CA ASN A 207 -22.14 1.86 -14.06
C ASN A 207 -21.06 1.39 -13.08
N ILE A 208 -19.93 0.88 -13.59
CA ILE A 208 -18.77 0.49 -12.77
C ILE A 208 -18.28 1.69 -11.97
N SER A 209 -18.10 2.85 -12.62
CA SER A 209 -17.62 4.06 -11.95
C SER A 209 -18.59 4.57 -10.89
N GLU A 210 -19.89 4.48 -11.13
CA GLU A 210 -20.92 4.86 -10.16
C GLU A 210 -20.93 3.90 -8.96
N LYS A 211 -20.84 2.59 -9.18
CA LYS A 211 -20.84 1.57 -8.14
C LYS A 211 -19.56 1.61 -7.26
N ILE A 212 -18.40 1.81 -7.87
CA ILE A 212 -17.10 1.89 -7.15
C ILE A 212 -16.89 3.29 -6.54
N GLY A 213 -17.63 4.31 -7.02
CA GLY A 213 -17.47 5.70 -6.58
C GLY A 213 -16.23 6.38 -7.15
N SER A 214 -15.66 5.88 -8.27
CA SER A 214 -14.47 6.47 -8.89
C SER A 214 -14.41 6.27 -10.40
N LYS A 215 -13.86 7.27 -11.10
CA LYS A 215 -13.51 7.22 -12.52
C LYS A 215 -12.01 7.01 -12.75
N SER A 216 -11.19 7.10 -11.70
CA SER A 216 -9.73 6.89 -11.79
C SER A 216 -9.43 5.44 -12.14
N VAL A 217 -8.63 5.23 -13.19
CA VAL A 217 -8.18 3.88 -13.60
C VAL A 217 -7.36 3.25 -12.48
N GLY A 218 -6.56 4.03 -11.76
CA GLY A 218 -5.80 3.57 -10.61
C GLY A 218 -6.68 2.97 -9.53
N ARG A 219 -7.74 3.66 -9.12
CA ARG A 219 -8.68 3.15 -8.12
C ARG A 219 -9.49 1.95 -8.61
N LEU A 220 -9.86 1.93 -9.89
CA LEU A 220 -10.48 0.76 -10.53
C LEU A 220 -9.53 -0.44 -10.53
N THR A 221 -8.23 -0.22 -10.75
CA THR A 221 -7.20 -1.27 -10.70
C THR A 221 -7.07 -1.85 -9.29
N ILE A 222 -6.98 -1.00 -8.28
CA ILE A 222 -6.94 -1.43 -6.88
C ILE A 222 -8.16 -2.29 -6.56
N TYR A 223 -9.35 -1.81 -6.90
CA TYR A 223 -10.60 -2.57 -6.68
C TYR A 223 -10.57 -3.93 -7.37
N ALA A 224 -10.17 -3.99 -8.64
CA ALA A 224 -10.14 -5.22 -9.42
C ALA A 224 -9.19 -6.27 -8.83
N VAL A 225 -7.99 -5.86 -8.43
CA VAL A 225 -6.99 -6.76 -7.83
C VAL A 225 -7.45 -7.24 -6.45
N MET A 226 -7.93 -6.33 -5.60
CA MET A 226 -8.33 -6.64 -4.23
C MET A 226 -9.56 -7.55 -4.16
N ASN A 227 -10.44 -7.48 -5.18
CA ASN A 227 -11.61 -8.37 -5.28
C ASN A 227 -11.35 -9.61 -6.17
N GLY A 228 -10.09 -9.91 -6.52
CA GLY A 228 -9.71 -11.09 -7.29
C GLY A 228 -10.25 -11.13 -8.72
N ILE A 229 -10.67 -9.96 -9.28
CA ILE A 229 -11.14 -9.86 -10.67
C ILE A 229 -9.99 -9.98 -11.66
N VAL A 230 -8.81 -9.49 -11.26
CA VAL A 230 -7.56 -9.53 -12.02
C VAL A 230 -6.41 -9.84 -11.08
N ASP A 231 -5.49 -10.72 -11.49
CA ASP A 231 -4.23 -10.92 -10.75
C ASP A 231 -3.28 -9.74 -11.02
N VAL A 232 -2.54 -9.30 -10.00
CA VAL A 232 -1.57 -8.21 -10.12
C VAL A 232 -0.50 -8.48 -11.18
N ARG A 233 -0.22 -9.77 -11.44
CA ARG A 233 0.74 -10.19 -12.48
C ARG A 233 0.23 -9.99 -13.91
N GLU A 234 -1.07 -9.80 -14.07
CA GLU A 234 -1.72 -9.60 -15.38
C GLU A 234 -1.87 -8.10 -15.77
N LEU A 235 -1.42 -7.20 -14.89
CA LEU A 235 -1.45 -5.74 -15.11
C LEU A 235 -0.31 -5.26 -16.00
#